data_5be1de88a08c2b82d031efbe89668ab2
#
_entry.id   5be1de88a08c2b82d031efbe89668ab2
#
_cell.length_a   1.000
_cell.length_b   1.000
_cell.length_c   1.000
_cell.angle_alpha   90.00
_cell.angle_beta   90.00
_cell.angle_gamma   90.00
#
_symmetry.space_group_name_H-M   'P 1'
#
loop_
_entity.id
_entity.type
_entity.pdbx_description
1 polymer ?
#
loop_
_entity_poly.entity_id
_entity_poly.type
_entity_poly.pdbx_seq_one_letter_code
_entity_poly.pdbx_strand_id
1 'polypeptide(L)'
;MAFSNKDYKKLGDRIRSNPHDIADEDYVRLQELRLTYKDPLAAVFSAVAKMAQKVDPDCICTYRIKRIESIVSKLIRFPEMQVNRAEDIAGCRCIMTSTEQVYKLYNKIEKNKDRLPFEVKGVVHDYIAHPKESGYKSIHLNVTLRDDNRRIEIQLRALEHHNWATLVEITDLLYNSKLKEYGDKVSPDLFELHRLMSCDLSDLKKADMYRIADIIIDRRYIEKLGEVFARNYLDVRAQWNRLKIQNNHFFLIATDSNGAPDFSGFLDFEEAEKAYFKCFTNNRENLNIVLTHLRKTDFTKISIAYSNYFLTFNNTINKILKCLSEAVVGSYRQNRVQLFNRYYQSFLDILNFWAEKHLMEMESFQNDKYAKNYFRTQSEWRNSIIDGIGALNVIYNDMDDRLSFGLFHIVPYYYKQKKRNAFMRKWKLDHGEP
;
A
#
# COMPACT_ATOMS: atom_id res chain seq x y z
N MET A 1 28.51 29.96 -1.65
CA MET A 1 27.57 30.91 -2.32
C MET A 1 26.20 30.26 -2.43
N ALA A 2 25.15 30.99 -2.10
CA ALA A 2 23.79 30.49 -2.27
C ALA A 2 23.49 30.31 -3.78
N PHE A 3 22.90 29.19 -4.16
CA PHE A 3 22.53 28.88 -5.52
C PHE A 3 21.40 29.79 -5.99
N SER A 4 21.58 30.48 -7.10
CA SER A 4 20.56 31.33 -7.71
C SER A 4 19.51 30.49 -8.48
N ASN A 5 18.35 31.07 -8.78
CA ASN A 5 17.35 30.41 -9.65
C ASN A 5 17.92 30.02 -11.02
N LYS A 6 18.88 30.78 -11.55
CA LYS A 6 19.58 30.49 -12.82
C LYS A 6 20.46 29.25 -12.68
N ASP A 7 21.10 29.05 -11.53
CA ASP A 7 21.96 27.90 -11.26
C ASP A 7 21.13 26.62 -11.13
N TYR A 8 19.97 26.69 -10.44
CA TYR A 8 19.04 25.58 -10.38
C TYR A 8 18.42 25.20 -11.73
N LYS A 9 18.18 26.19 -12.61
CA LYS A 9 17.76 25.90 -13.99
C LYS A 9 18.85 25.14 -14.73
N LYS A 10 20.10 25.64 -14.72
CA LYS A 10 21.24 24.97 -15.35
C LYS A 10 21.48 23.56 -14.79
N LEU A 11 21.34 23.37 -13.47
CA LEU A 11 21.42 22.06 -12.82
C LEU A 11 20.36 21.11 -13.39
N GLY A 12 19.11 21.54 -13.48
CA GLY A 12 18.05 20.75 -14.07
C GLY A 12 18.29 20.38 -15.54
N ASP A 13 18.85 21.31 -16.34
CA ASP A 13 19.16 21.10 -17.73
C ASP A 13 20.29 20.06 -17.90
N ARG A 14 21.37 20.12 -17.10
CA ARG A 14 22.45 19.12 -17.11
C ARG A 14 21.95 17.72 -16.72
N ILE A 15 21.13 17.63 -15.66
CA ILE A 15 20.55 16.36 -15.21
C ILE A 15 19.67 15.74 -16.31
N ARG A 16 18.85 16.56 -16.98
CA ARG A 16 18.01 16.08 -18.09
C ARG A 16 18.83 15.57 -19.28
N SER A 17 19.96 16.22 -19.55
CA SER A 17 20.86 15.83 -20.65
C SER A 17 21.57 14.50 -20.38
N ASN A 18 21.85 14.15 -19.13
CA ASN A 18 22.52 12.91 -18.76
C ASN A 18 21.92 12.29 -17.49
N PRO A 19 20.67 11.80 -17.53
CA PRO A 19 19.95 11.37 -16.34
C PRO A 19 20.44 10.05 -15.73
N HIS A 20 21.19 9.25 -16.48
CA HIS A 20 21.73 7.95 -16.04
C HIS A 20 23.15 8.04 -15.49
N ASP A 21 23.83 9.17 -15.74
CA ASP A 21 25.19 9.41 -15.30
C ASP A 21 25.31 10.88 -14.85
N ILE A 22 24.76 11.15 -13.67
CA ILE A 22 24.78 12.49 -13.07
C ILE A 22 26.16 12.74 -12.52
N ALA A 23 26.79 13.85 -12.97
CA ALA A 23 28.08 14.25 -12.47
C ALA A 23 28.09 14.41 -10.94
N ASP A 24 29.18 14.01 -10.28
CA ASP A 24 29.32 14.06 -8.81
C ASP A 24 29.01 15.44 -8.26
N GLU A 25 29.41 16.51 -8.96
CA GLU A 25 29.13 17.89 -8.56
C GLU A 25 27.63 18.20 -8.57
N ASP A 26 26.91 17.74 -9.59
CA ASP A 26 25.45 17.93 -9.71
C ASP A 26 24.70 17.09 -8.68
N TYR A 27 25.21 15.89 -8.39
CA TYR A 27 24.68 15.05 -7.31
C TYR A 27 24.82 15.75 -5.94
N VAL A 28 26.01 16.28 -5.62
CA VAL A 28 26.26 17.03 -4.39
C VAL A 28 25.30 18.23 -4.30
N ARG A 29 25.09 18.95 -5.38
CA ARG A 29 24.17 20.10 -5.41
C ARG A 29 22.73 19.72 -5.17
N LEU A 30 22.28 18.57 -5.72
CA LEU A 30 20.95 18.04 -5.40
C LEU A 30 20.81 17.66 -3.92
N GLN A 31 21.85 17.07 -3.33
CA GLN A 31 21.87 16.74 -1.91
C GLN A 31 21.81 18.01 -1.04
N GLU A 32 22.60 19.03 -1.37
CA GLU A 32 22.56 20.32 -0.68
C GLU A 32 21.17 20.94 -0.71
N LEU A 33 20.51 20.95 -1.88
CA LEU A 33 19.13 21.40 -2.02
C LEU A 33 18.18 20.61 -1.12
N ARG A 34 18.26 19.27 -1.14
CA ARG A 34 17.42 18.39 -0.32
C ARG A 34 17.60 18.66 1.17
N LEU A 35 18.85 18.89 1.63
CA LEU A 35 19.18 19.20 3.01
C LEU A 35 18.58 20.53 3.48
N THR A 36 18.37 21.50 2.59
CA THR A 36 17.72 22.77 2.98
C THR A 36 16.28 22.59 3.46
N TYR A 37 15.64 21.46 3.15
CA TYR A 37 14.26 21.16 3.58
C TYR A 37 14.16 20.62 5.01
N LYS A 38 15.28 20.38 5.70
CA LYS A 38 15.32 19.79 7.04
C LYS A 38 14.41 20.52 8.02
N ASP A 39 14.74 21.77 8.33
CA ASP A 39 14.02 22.54 9.37
C ASP A 39 12.56 22.85 8.98
N PRO A 40 12.26 23.25 7.72
CA PRO A 40 10.87 23.42 7.29
C PRO A 40 10.02 22.16 7.41
N LEU A 41 10.58 21.03 7.01
CA LEU A 41 9.86 19.73 7.07
C LEU A 41 9.63 19.31 8.52
N ALA A 42 10.61 19.48 9.42
CA ALA A 42 10.49 19.17 10.83
C ALA A 42 9.39 19.98 11.52
N ALA A 43 9.33 21.28 11.26
CA ALA A 43 8.32 22.17 11.81
C ALA A 43 6.90 21.79 11.33
N VAL A 44 6.74 21.56 10.04
CA VAL A 44 5.45 21.13 9.46
C VAL A 44 5.04 19.76 10.01
N PHE A 45 5.95 18.78 9.99
CA PHE A 45 5.68 17.43 10.47
C PHE A 45 5.24 17.42 11.94
N SER A 46 5.97 18.12 12.82
CA SER A 46 5.64 18.15 14.24
C SER A 46 4.27 18.74 14.51
N ALA A 47 3.90 19.80 13.79
CA ALA A 47 2.58 20.43 13.93
C ALA A 47 1.45 19.50 13.43
N VAL A 48 1.62 18.89 12.24
CA VAL A 48 0.60 18.04 11.62
C VAL A 48 0.45 16.73 12.36
N ALA A 49 1.56 16.07 12.75
CA ALA A 49 1.54 14.81 13.50
C ALA A 49 0.83 14.96 14.85
N LYS A 50 1.10 16.06 15.57
CA LYS A 50 0.41 16.38 16.83
C LYS A 50 -1.10 16.57 16.65
N MET A 51 -1.52 17.16 15.54
CA MET A 51 -2.95 17.31 15.24
C MET A 51 -3.58 15.98 14.82
N ALA A 52 -2.90 15.21 13.98
CA ALA A 52 -3.36 13.91 13.53
C ALA A 52 -3.61 12.96 14.69
N GLN A 53 -2.67 12.87 15.65
CA GLN A 53 -2.80 12.04 16.85
C GLN A 53 -3.93 12.44 17.78
N LYS A 54 -4.27 13.75 17.83
CA LYS A 54 -5.43 14.24 18.59
C LYS A 54 -6.75 13.89 17.93
N VAL A 55 -6.78 13.73 16.61
CA VAL A 55 -7.96 13.34 15.84
C VAL A 55 -8.12 11.82 15.86
N ASP A 56 -7.02 11.12 15.62
CA ASP A 56 -6.95 9.66 15.51
C ASP A 56 -5.70 9.16 16.22
N PRO A 57 -5.83 8.64 17.46
CA PRO A 57 -4.68 8.13 18.22
C PRO A 57 -3.97 6.95 17.57
N ASP A 58 -4.63 6.28 16.62
CA ASP A 58 -4.10 5.14 15.89
C ASP A 58 -3.51 5.50 14.52
N CYS A 59 -3.51 6.80 14.18
CA CYS A 59 -2.90 7.27 12.94
C CYS A 59 -1.38 7.00 12.88
N ILE A 60 -0.87 6.94 11.66
CA ILE A 60 0.54 6.77 11.36
C ILE A 60 1.01 8.02 10.63
N CYS A 61 2.03 8.68 11.14
CA CYS A 61 2.61 9.85 10.49
C CYS A 61 4.01 9.52 9.98
N THR A 62 4.27 9.79 8.70
CA THR A 62 5.58 9.57 8.07
C THR A 62 6.14 10.88 7.54
N TYR A 63 7.45 10.95 7.54
CA TYR A 63 8.26 12.09 7.18
C TYR A 63 9.35 11.60 6.21
N ARG A 64 9.51 12.26 5.09
CA ARG A 64 10.57 11.90 4.15
C ARG A 64 10.97 13.04 3.21
N ILE A 65 12.22 12.99 2.75
CA ILE A 65 12.72 13.74 1.61
C ILE A 65 12.76 12.82 0.39
N LYS A 66 12.33 13.33 -0.76
CA LYS A 66 12.21 12.56 -2.00
C LYS A 66 13.59 12.09 -2.48
N ARG A 67 13.68 10.84 -2.95
CA ARG A 67 14.93 10.28 -3.51
C ARG A 67 15.38 11.04 -4.73
N ILE A 68 16.70 11.10 -4.98
CA ILE A 68 17.28 11.79 -6.15
C ILE A 68 16.72 11.19 -7.44
N GLU A 69 16.68 9.87 -7.59
CA GLU A 69 16.11 9.19 -8.76
C GLU A 69 14.67 9.64 -9.06
N SER A 70 13.84 9.80 -8.00
CA SER A 70 12.47 10.27 -8.16
C SER A 70 12.40 11.76 -8.55
N ILE A 71 13.37 12.57 -8.14
CA ILE A 71 13.49 13.96 -8.58
C ILE A 71 13.91 14.00 -10.05
N VAL A 72 14.91 13.20 -10.42
CA VAL A 72 15.42 13.08 -11.80
C VAL A 72 14.30 12.60 -12.74
N SER A 73 13.60 11.54 -12.37
CA SER A 73 12.47 11.02 -13.15
C SER A 73 11.37 12.08 -13.36
N LYS A 74 11.12 12.91 -12.34
CA LYS A 74 10.16 14.02 -12.44
C LYS A 74 10.68 15.14 -13.36
N LEU A 75 11.96 15.46 -13.30
CA LEU A 75 12.60 16.46 -14.18
C LEU A 75 12.54 16.06 -15.66
N ILE A 76 12.70 14.77 -15.95
CA ILE A 76 12.57 14.23 -17.32
C ILE A 76 11.13 14.36 -17.82
N ARG A 77 10.15 14.02 -16.98
CA ARG A 77 8.73 14.08 -17.37
C ARG A 77 8.20 15.49 -17.54
N PHE A 78 8.77 16.46 -16.82
CA PHE A 78 8.35 17.86 -16.83
C PHE A 78 9.53 18.76 -17.21
N PRO A 79 9.86 18.89 -18.52
CA PRO A 79 11.06 19.59 -18.97
C PRO A 79 11.12 21.06 -18.53
N GLU A 80 9.97 21.72 -18.38
CA GLU A 80 9.88 23.12 -17.94
C GLU A 80 10.05 23.32 -16.42
N MET A 81 10.05 22.22 -15.66
CA MET A 81 10.14 22.29 -14.20
C MET A 81 11.57 22.63 -13.76
N GLN A 82 11.71 23.63 -12.90
CA GLN A 82 12.96 23.90 -12.19
C GLN A 82 13.09 23.03 -10.95
N VAL A 83 14.29 22.52 -10.65
CA VAL A 83 14.55 21.62 -9.54
C VAL A 83 14.07 22.21 -8.19
N ASN A 84 14.40 23.47 -7.92
CA ASN A 84 14.06 24.17 -6.68
C ASN A 84 12.56 24.57 -6.58
N ARG A 85 11.78 24.39 -7.63
CA ARG A 85 10.34 24.66 -7.66
C ARG A 85 9.49 23.39 -7.58
N ALA A 86 10.14 22.23 -7.46
CA ALA A 86 9.40 21.00 -7.23
C ALA A 86 8.69 21.05 -5.87
N GLU A 87 7.37 20.86 -5.88
CA GLU A 87 6.51 21.03 -4.70
C GLU A 87 6.58 19.84 -3.71
N ASP A 88 7.19 18.74 -4.12
CA ASP A 88 7.20 17.45 -3.42
C ASP A 88 8.62 16.93 -3.12
N ILE A 89 9.63 17.83 -3.03
CA ILE A 89 10.99 17.45 -2.60
C ILE A 89 10.95 16.91 -1.18
N ALA A 90 10.17 17.53 -0.32
CA ALA A 90 9.98 17.09 1.06
C ALA A 90 8.49 17.03 1.39
N GLY A 91 8.13 16.10 2.23
CA GLY A 91 6.73 15.96 2.61
C GLY A 91 6.49 15.05 3.80
N CYS A 92 5.31 15.17 4.35
CA CYS A 92 4.80 14.28 5.37
C CYS A 92 3.49 13.67 4.94
N ARG A 93 3.20 12.51 5.51
CA ARG A 93 1.96 11.79 5.25
C ARG A 93 1.31 11.40 6.55
N CYS A 94 0.01 11.68 6.69
CA CYS A 94 -0.82 11.18 7.77
C CYS A 94 -1.75 10.10 7.24
N ILE A 95 -1.59 8.89 7.74
CA ILE A 95 -2.43 7.73 7.42
C ILE A 95 -3.41 7.57 8.57
N MET A 96 -4.66 7.90 8.33
CA MET A 96 -5.76 7.85 9.29
C MET A 96 -6.48 6.51 9.18
N THR A 97 -7.15 6.08 10.24
CA THR A 97 -7.87 4.79 10.25
C THR A 97 -9.07 4.74 9.30
N SER A 98 -9.65 5.90 8.98
CA SER A 98 -10.80 6.00 8.06
C SER A 98 -10.82 7.30 7.26
N THR A 99 -11.60 7.33 6.19
CA THR A 99 -11.85 8.53 5.40
C THR A 99 -12.50 9.65 6.23
N GLU A 100 -13.36 9.32 7.18
CA GLU A 100 -13.95 10.30 8.10
C GLU A 100 -12.87 10.99 8.93
N GLN A 101 -11.89 10.25 9.45
CA GLN A 101 -10.79 10.83 10.22
C GLN A 101 -9.87 11.69 9.35
N VAL A 102 -9.70 11.36 8.07
CA VAL A 102 -8.98 12.23 7.11
C VAL A 102 -9.64 13.61 7.03
N TYR A 103 -10.96 13.66 6.81
CA TYR A 103 -11.69 14.93 6.73
C TYR A 103 -11.72 15.68 8.08
N LYS A 104 -11.80 14.98 9.21
CA LYS A 104 -11.68 15.62 10.54
C LYS A 104 -10.32 16.30 10.70
N LEU A 105 -9.24 15.65 10.25
CA LEU A 105 -7.90 16.24 10.29
C LEU A 105 -7.80 17.44 9.35
N TYR A 106 -8.27 17.30 8.11
CA TYR A 106 -8.28 18.40 7.13
C TYR A 106 -9.02 19.61 7.68
N ASN A 107 -10.25 19.44 8.16
CA ASN A 107 -11.05 20.52 8.75
C ASN A 107 -10.38 21.16 9.98
N LYS A 108 -9.62 20.37 10.76
CA LYS A 108 -8.85 20.88 11.89
C LYS A 108 -7.66 21.73 11.47
N ILE A 109 -6.98 21.36 10.38
CA ILE A 109 -5.92 22.17 9.77
C ILE A 109 -6.51 23.51 9.30
N GLU A 110 -7.58 23.50 8.55
CA GLU A 110 -8.26 24.71 8.05
C GLU A 110 -8.72 25.63 9.18
N LYS A 111 -9.34 25.07 10.20
CA LYS A 111 -9.83 25.82 11.39
C LYS A 111 -8.70 26.51 12.18
N ASN A 112 -7.49 25.98 12.15
CA ASN A 112 -6.36 26.47 12.90
C ASN A 112 -5.28 27.14 12.03
N LYS A 113 -5.57 27.41 10.76
CA LYS A 113 -4.59 27.90 9.78
C LYS A 113 -3.79 29.11 10.25
N ASP A 114 -4.41 30.05 10.99
CA ASP A 114 -3.75 31.27 11.46
C ASP A 114 -2.79 31.02 12.65
N ARG A 115 -2.95 29.87 13.33
CA ARG A 115 -2.13 29.45 14.49
C ARG A 115 -1.04 28.44 14.14
N LEU A 116 -1.05 27.95 12.90
CA LEU A 116 -0.05 26.99 12.44
C LEU A 116 1.24 27.68 12.05
N PRO A 117 2.41 27.01 12.19
CA PRO A 117 3.70 27.56 11.79
C PRO A 117 3.83 27.66 10.25
N PHE A 118 2.86 27.18 9.51
CA PHE A 118 2.86 27.14 8.05
C PHE A 118 1.57 27.72 7.46
N GLU A 119 1.63 28.05 6.19
CA GLU A 119 0.51 28.51 5.37
C GLU A 119 0.29 27.55 4.22
N VAL A 120 -0.98 27.31 3.89
CA VAL A 120 -1.36 26.54 2.67
C VAL A 120 -1.12 27.44 1.45
N LYS A 121 -0.44 26.92 0.45
CA LYS A 121 -0.14 27.60 -0.80
C LYS A 121 -0.78 26.90 -2.00
N GLY A 122 -1.44 27.67 -2.84
CA GLY A 122 -2.09 27.16 -4.03
C GLY A 122 -3.41 26.42 -3.72
N VAL A 123 -3.77 25.49 -4.60
CA VAL A 123 -5.03 24.75 -4.53
C VAL A 123 -4.83 23.48 -3.71
N VAL A 124 -5.75 23.22 -2.79
CA VAL A 124 -5.85 21.92 -2.11
C VAL A 124 -6.47 20.93 -3.09
N HIS A 125 -5.81 19.79 -3.28
CA HIS A 125 -6.32 18.73 -4.14
C HIS A 125 -6.99 17.64 -3.32
N ASP A 126 -8.31 17.58 -3.36
CA ASP A 126 -9.10 16.53 -2.73
C ASP A 126 -9.36 15.39 -3.73
N TYR A 127 -8.39 14.48 -3.81
CA TYR A 127 -8.53 13.27 -4.63
C TYR A 127 -9.36 12.17 -3.95
N ILE A 128 -9.91 12.40 -2.76
CA ILE A 128 -10.90 11.50 -2.17
C ILE A 128 -12.27 11.80 -2.77
N ALA A 129 -12.65 13.07 -2.79
CA ALA A 129 -13.90 13.51 -3.43
C ALA A 129 -13.85 13.41 -4.96
N HIS A 130 -12.67 13.64 -5.56
CA HIS A 130 -12.43 13.62 -7.01
C HIS A 130 -11.22 12.72 -7.33
N PRO A 131 -11.39 11.36 -7.30
CA PRO A 131 -10.29 10.43 -7.55
C PRO A 131 -9.65 10.63 -8.91
N LYS A 132 -8.33 10.38 -9.00
CA LYS A 132 -7.66 10.34 -10.30
C LYS A 132 -8.16 9.15 -11.12
N GLU A 133 -8.00 9.20 -12.43
CA GLU A 133 -8.36 8.11 -13.35
C GLU A 133 -7.78 6.76 -12.93
N SER A 134 -6.56 6.75 -12.37
CA SER A 134 -5.92 5.56 -11.82
C SER A 134 -6.63 4.95 -10.60
N GLY A 135 -7.57 5.68 -9.97
CA GLY A 135 -8.17 5.31 -8.69
C GLY A 135 -7.44 5.85 -7.46
N TYR A 136 -6.43 6.70 -7.64
CA TYR A 136 -5.69 7.31 -6.53
C TYR A 136 -6.55 8.24 -5.69
N LYS A 137 -6.51 8.06 -4.36
CA LYS A 137 -7.26 8.85 -3.36
C LYS A 137 -6.33 9.40 -2.28
N SER A 138 -6.38 10.71 -2.02
CA SER A 138 -5.65 11.42 -0.95
C SER A 138 -6.07 12.88 -0.95
N ILE A 139 -5.94 13.59 0.18
CA ILE A 139 -5.96 15.06 0.16
C ILE A 139 -4.51 15.54 0.17
N HIS A 140 -4.15 16.43 -0.77
CA HIS A 140 -2.83 17.03 -0.89
C HIS A 140 -2.89 18.52 -0.57
N LEU A 141 -2.05 18.95 0.36
CA LEU A 141 -1.83 20.35 0.69
C LEU A 141 -0.35 20.67 0.44
N ASN A 142 -0.09 21.73 -0.29
CA ASN A 142 1.23 22.33 -0.39
C ASN A 142 1.33 23.47 0.62
N VAL A 143 2.31 23.43 1.50
CA VAL A 143 2.49 24.42 2.56
C VAL A 143 3.90 24.99 2.54
N THR A 144 4.08 26.22 3.07
CA THR A 144 5.37 26.82 3.36
C THR A 144 5.36 27.31 4.79
N LEU A 145 6.52 27.36 5.47
CA LEU A 145 6.63 28.14 6.69
C LEU A 145 6.40 29.63 6.35
N ARG A 146 6.01 30.43 7.37
CA ARG A 146 5.68 31.85 7.15
C ARG A 146 6.88 32.66 6.63
N ASP A 147 8.08 32.30 7.08
CA ASP A 147 9.32 32.97 6.73
C ASP A 147 10.19 32.17 5.72
N ASP A 148 9.58 31.19 5.04
CA ASP A 148 10.28 30.30 4.11
C ASP A 148 9.42 30.04 2.87
N ASN A 149 10.06 30.00 1.70
CA ASN A 149 9.39 29.74 0.42
C ASN A 149 9.47 28.27 -0.02
N ARG A 150 10.11 27.38 0.75
CA ARG A 150 10.23 25.96 0.41
C ARG A 150 8.89 25.26 0.63
N ARG A 151 8.43 24.59 -0.42
CA ARG A 151 7.16 23.89 -0.39
C ARG A 151 7.30 22.51 0.24
N ILE A 152 6.43 22.20 1.18
CA ILE A 152 6.32 20.91 1.84
C ILE A 152 4.95 20.32 1.46
N GLU A 153 4.94 19.11 0.94
CA GLU A 153 3.70 18.41 0.62
C GLU A 153 3.17 17.67 1.86
N ILE A 154 1.91 17.95 2.24
CA ILE A 154 1.19 17.17 3.24
C ILE A 154 0.19 16.26 2.52
N GLN A 155 0.28 14.96 2.73
CA GLN A 155 -0.64 13.97 2.20
C GLN A 155 -1.49 13.40 3.33
N LEU A 156 -2.81 13.58 3.25
CA LEU A 156 -3.76 12.99 4.18
C LEU A 156 -4.47 11.82 3.50
N ARG A 157 -4.35 10.62 4.06
CA ARG A 157 -4.90 9.38 3.47
C ARG A 157 -5.62 8.55 4.50
N ALA A 158 -6.68 7.85 4.11
CA ALA A 158 -7.17 6.70 4.86
C ALA A 158 -6.25 5.49 4.67
N LEU A 159 -6.25 4.57 5.61
CA LEU A 159 -5.44 3.34 5.58
C LEU A 159 -5.69 2.53 4.30
N GLU A 160 -6.93 2.40 3.88
CA GLU A 160 -7.32 1.69 2.65
C GLU A 160 -6.70 2.33 1.40
N HIS A 161 -6.74 3.68 1.30
CA HIS A 161 -6.15 4.43 0.20
C HIS A 161 -4.61 4.32 0.19
N HIS A 162 -4.01 4.24 1.37
CA HIS A 162 -2.58 4.04 1.51
C HIS A 162 -2.17 2.65 1.06
N ASN A 163 -2.88 1.61 1.49
CA ASN A 163 -2.63 0.22 1.10
C ASN A 163 -2.77 0.04 -0.41
N TRP A 164 -3.80 0.64 -1.02
CA TRP A 164 -3.96 0.64 -2.46
C TRP A 164 -2.76 1.30 -3.18
N ALA A 165 -2.35 2.49 -2.74
CA ALA A 165 -1.23 3.21 -3.36
C ALA A 165 0.09 2.44 -3.24
N THR A 166 0.27 1.69 -2.15
CA THR A 166 1.40 0.80 -1.94
C THR A 166 1.37 -0.41 -2.87
N LEU A 167 0.19 -1.00 -3.05
CA LEU A 167 0.04 -2.11 -3.99
C LEU A 167 0.44 -1.69 -5.41
N VAL A 168 0.10 -0.47 -5.83
CA VAL A 168 0.55 0.09 -7.12
C VAL A 168 2.08 0.19 -7.17
N GLU A 169 2.73 0.68 -6.10
CA GLU A 169 4.20 0.79 -6.04
C GLU A 169 4.88 -0.59 -6.15
N ILE A 170 4.34 -1.59 -5.47
CA ILE A 170 4.85 -2.95 -5.55
C ILE A 170 4.64 -3.53 -6.95
N THR A 171 3.49 -3.28 -7.55
CA THR A 171 3.22 -3.71 -8.93
C THR A 171 4.21 -3.09 -9.91
N ASP A 172 4.52 -1.80 -9.75
CA ASP A 172 5.53 -1.14 -10.57
C ASP A 172 6.91 -1.80 -10.44
N LEU A 173 7.30 -2.22 -9.24
CA LEU A 173 8.55 -2.96 -9.01
C LEU A 173 8.51 -4.36 -9.64
N LEU A 174 7.43 -5.12 -9.45
CA LEU A 174 7.31 -6.51 -9.90
C LEU A 174 7.27 -6.64 -11.42
N TYR A 175 6.62 -5.70 -12.09
CA TYR A 175 6.36 -5.78 -13.53
C TYR A 175 7.12 -4.72 -14.34
N ASN A 176 7.92 -3.87 -13.69
CA ASN A 176 8.53 -2.68 -14.29
C ASN A 176 7.49 -1.84 -15.07
N SER A 177 6.28 -1.74 -14.52
CA SER A 177 5.10 -1.22 -15.23
C SER A 177 5.01 0.30 -15.24
N LYS A 178 5.66 0.96 -14.26
CA LYS A 178 5.69 2.43 -14.11
C LYS A 178 4.29 3.07 -14.21
N LEU A 179 3.27 2.42 -13.63
CA LEU A 179 1.87 2.85 -13.68
C LEU A 179 1.66 4.26 -13.14
N LYS A 180 2.42 4.63 -12.11
CA LYS A 180 2.40 5.99 -11.55
C LYS A 180 2.88 7.06 -12.52
N GLU A 181 3.77 6.70 -13.43
CA GLU A 181 4.45 7.62 -14.33
C GLU A 181 3.74 7.72 -15.68
N TYR A 182 3.33 6.60 -16.22
CA TYR A 182 2.84 6.50 -17.61
C TYR A 182 1.39 6.00 -17.70
N GLY A 183 0.76 5.65 -16.57
CA GLY A 183 -0.63 5.20 -16.56
C GLY A 183 -0.83 3.90 -17.34
N ASP A 184 -1.82 3.90 -18.22
CA ASP A 184 -2.22 2.75 -19.05
C ASP A 184 -1.28 2.46 -20.23
N LYS A 185 -0.37 3.39 -20.56
CA LYS A 185 0.47 3.32 -21.78
C LYS A 185 1.43 2.13 -21.79
N VAL A 186 1.90 1.67 -20.61
CA VAL A 186 2.88 0.58 -20.51
C VAL A 186 2.21 -0.76 -20.22
N SER A 187 1.24 -0.77 -19.31
CA SER A 187 0.55 -1.99 -18.88
C SER A 187 -0.93 -1.68 -18.65
N PRO A 188 -1.74 -1.62 -19.71
CA PRO A 188 -3.14 -1.21 -19.61
C PRO A 188 -3.98 -2.12 -18.72
N ASP A 189 -3.72 -3.42 -18.70
CA ASP A 189 -4.40 -4.39 -17.86
C ASP A 189 -4.05 -4.23 -16.37
N LEU A 190 -2.79 -3.98 -16.01
CA LEU A 190 -2.41 -3.69 -14.63
C LEU A 190 -2.97 -2.34 -14.17
N PHE A 191 -2.98 -1.34 -15.06
CA PHE A 191 -3.63 -0.06 -14.75
C PHE A 191 -5.14 -0.26 -14.48
N GLU A 192 -5.81 -1.02 -15.33
CA GLU A 192 -7.23 -1.38 -15.16
C GLU A 192 -7.45 -2.15 -13.85
N LEU A 193 -6.59 -3.13 -13.53
CA LEU A 193 -6.64 -3.86 -12.27
C LEU A 193 -6.65 -2.91 -11.08
N HIS A 194 -5.69 -1.98 -11.03
CA HIS A 194 -5.59 -1.05 -9.92
C HIS A 194 -6.75 -0.06 -9.85
N ARG A 195 -7.25 0.40 -11.00
CA ARG A 195 -8.45 1.22 -11.06
C ARG A 195 -9.67 0.50 -10.48
N LEU A 196 -9.90 -0.75 -10.86
CA LEU A 196 -10.99 -1.57 -10.31
C LEU A 196 -10.77 -1.90 -8.82
N MET A 197 -9.54 -2.19 -8.42
CA MET A 197 -9.20 -2.45 -7.01
C MET A 197 -9.34 -1.22 -6.11
N SER A 198 -9.41 0.01 -6.64
CA SER A 198 -9.66 1.23 -5.88
C SER A 198 -11.14 1.47 -5.57
N CYS A 199 -12.06 0.79 -6.26
CA CYS A 199 -13.50 0.89 -6.03
C CYS A 199 -13.90 0.09 -4.79
N ASP A 200 -15.01 0.43 -4.15
CA ASP A 200 -15.58 -0.42 -3.12
C ASP A 200 -16.16 -1.71 -3.75
N LEU A 201 -16.16 -2.78 -2.98
CA LEU A 201 -16.61 -4.08 -3.50
C LEU A 201 -18.09 -4.04 -3.93
N SER A 202 -18.91 -3.27 -3.22
CA SER A 202 -20.33 -3.04 -3.52
C SER A 202 -20.57 -2.34 -4.86
N ASP A 203 -19.58 -1.57 -5.32
CA ASP A 203 -19.69 -0.76 -6.54
C ASP A 203 -19.21 -1.52 -7.78
N LEU A 204 -18.52 -2.66 -7.58
CA LEU A 204 -18.05 -3.50 -8.66
C LEU A 204 -19.18 -4.29 -9.29
N LYS A 205 -19.32 -4.19 -10.59
CA LYS A 205 -20.20 -5.08 -11.38
C LYS A 205 -19.57 -6.47 -11.50
N LYS A 206 -20.38 -7.48 -11.78
CA LYS A 206 -19.87 -8.85 -12.00
C LYS A 206 -18.82 -8.94 -13.12
N ALA A 207 -18.99 -8.15 -14.17
CA ALA A 207 -18.00 -8.06 -15.25
C ALA A 207 -16.65 -7.54 -14.76
N ASP A 208 -16.65 -6.54 -13.85
CA ASP A 208 -15.45 -5.98 -13.25
C ASP A 208 -14.74 -7.01 -12.35
N MET A 209 -15.53 -7.78 -11.57
CA MET A 209 -14.99 -8.86 -10.74
C MET A 209 -14.34 -9.97 -11.57
N TYR A 210 -14.96 -10.35 -12.70
CA TYR A 210 -14.38 -11.32 -13.63
C TYR A 210 -13.11 -10.77 -14.27
N ARG A 211 -13.11 -9.49 -14.63
CA ARG A 211 -11.93 -8.83 -15.19
C ARG A 211 -10.77 -8.81 -14.20
N ILE A 212 -11.03 -8.49 -12.92
CA ILE A 212 -10.04 -8.59 -11.84
C ILE A 212 -9.48 -10.02 -11.76
N ALA A 213 -10.36 -11.03 -11.73
CA ALA A 213 -9.96 -12.44 -11.67
C ALA A 213 -9.07 -12.83 -12.84
N ASP A 214 -9.45 -12.47 -14.07
CA ASP A 214 -8.67 -12.77 -15.27
C ASP A 214 -7.28 -12.15 -15.22
N ILE A 215 -7.15 -10.85 -14.88
CA ILE A 215 -5.85 -10.17 -14.82
C ILE A 215 -4.96 -10.80 -13.73
N ILE A 216 -5.53 -11.10 -12.55
CA ILE A 216 -4.80 -11.74 -11.45
C ILE A 216 -4.21 -13.08 -11.89
N ILE A 217 -4.98 -13.89 -12.61
CA ILE A 217 -4.55 -15.21 -13.11
C ILE A 217 -3.52 -15.05 -14.22
N ASP A 218 -3.83 -14.27 -15.26
CA ASP A 218 -2.98 -14.13 -16.45
C ASP A 218 -1.60 -13.55 -16.10
N ARG A 219 -1.53 -12.68 -15.11
CA ARG A 219 -0.29 -12.07 -14.63
C ARG A 219 0.41 -12.87 -13.55
N ARG A 220 -0.16 -13.99 -13.08
CA ARG A 220 0.36 -14.74 -11.91
C ARG A 220 0.62 -13.78 -10.73
N TYR A 221 -0.32 -12.87 -10.52
CA TYR A 221 -0.11 -11.67 -9.70
C TYR A 221 0.19 -12.01 -8.24
N ILE A 222 -0.54 -12.97 -7.66
CA ILE A 222 -0.40 -13.36 -6.25
C ILE A 222 0.92 -14.10 -6.02
N GLU A 223 1.34 -14.97 -6.93
CA GLU A 223 2.61 -15.68 -6.83
C GLU A 223 3.78 -14.69 -6.81
N LYS A 224 3.79 -13.74 -7.75
CA LYS A 224 4.83 -12.69 -7.80
C LYS A 224 4.81 -11.79 -6.56
N LEU A 225 3.64 -11.43 -6.06
CA LEU A 225 3.54 -10.75 -4.77
C LEU A 225 4.18 -11.58 -3.66
N GLY A 226 3.91 -12.88 -3.62
CA GLY A 226 4.44 -13.79 -2.62
C GLY A 226 5.96 -13.86 -2.58
N GLU A 227 6.61 -13.83 -3.74
CA GLU A 227 8.07 -13.84 -3.83
C GLU A 227 8.73 -12.65 -3.13
N VAL A 228 8.12 -11.46 -3.23
CA VAL A 228 8.64 -10.24 -2.56
C VAL A 228 8.48 -10.31 -1.05
N PHE A 229 7.37 -10.89 -0.59
CA PHE A 229 7.04 -10.88 0.85
C PHE A 229 7.76 -11.97 1.66
N ALA A 230 8.04 -13.12 1.06
CA ALA A 230 8.68 -14.22 1.75
C ALA A 230 10.13 -13.90 2.17
N ARG A 231 10.84 -13.07 1.39
CA ARG A 231 12.26 -12.82 1.62
C ARG A 231 12.55 -11.93 2.83
N ASN A 232 11.70 -10.97 3.15
CA ASN A 232 12.02 -9.92 4.12
C ASN A 232 11.28 -10.02 5.46
N TYR A 233 10.25 -10.86 5.54
CA TYR A 233 9.38 -10.87 6.71
C TYR A 233 10.06 -11.32 8.00
N LEU A 234 10.84 -12.39 7.96
CA LEU A 234 11.49 -12.97 9.14
C LEU A 234 12.58 -12.06 9.72
N ASP A 235 13.40 -11.46 8.85
CA ASP A 235 14.50 -10.58 9.25
C ASP A 235 13.98 -9.30 9.90
N VAL A 236 12.97 -8.71 9.29
CA VAL A 236 12.30 -7.51 9.81
C VAL A 236 11.65 -7.78 11.14
N ARG A 237 11.01 -8.93 11.29
CA ARG A 237 10.38 -9.29 12.53
C ARG A 237 11.38 -9.53 13.66
N ALA A 238 12.52 -10.15 13.37
CA ALA A 238 13.59 -10.33 14.34
C ALA A 238 14.14 -8.98 14.83
N GLN A 239 14.34 -8.02 13.92
CA GLN A 239 14.76 -6.65 14.26
C GLN A 239 13.70 -5.93 15.10
N TRP A 240 12.42 -6.05 14.71
CA TRP A 240 11.30 -5.47 15.46
C TRP A 240 11.23 -5.97 16.91
N ASN A 241 11.36 -7.28 17.12
CA ASN A 241 11.30 -7.86 18.45
C ASN A 241 12.39 -7.30 19.38
N ARG A 242 13.53 -6.88 18.84
CA ARG A 242 14.59 -6.21 19.61
C ARG A 242 14.19 -4.78 20.00
N LEU A 243 13.53 -4.04 19.11
CA LEU A 243 13.13 -2.65 19.33
C LEU A 243 11.90 -2.49 20.22
N LYS A 244 11.01 -3.49 20.26
CA LYS A 244 9.76 -3.49 21.02
C LYS A 244 9.97 -3.28 22.53
N ILE A 245 11.13 -3.69 23.06
CA ILE A 245 11.46 -3.65 24.50
C ILE A 245 11.67 -2.20 25.00
N GLN A 246 11.85 -1.23 24.10
CA GLN A 246 12.36 0.11 24.44
C GLN A 246 11.31 1.23 24.50
N ASN A 247 10.01 0.93 24.38
CA ASN A 247 8.91 1.93 24.36
C ASN A 247 9.10 3.09 23.35
N ASN A 248 9.77 2.85 22.24
CA ASN A 248 10.06 3.85 21.23
C ASN A 248 8.77 4.40 20.58
N HIS A 249 8.79 5.70 20.22
CA HIS A 249 7.70 6.37 19.51
C HIS A 249 8.06 6.75 18.07
N PHE A 250 9.36 6.90 17.78
CA PHE A 250 9.88 7.23 16.48
C PHE A 250 10.70 6.06 15.95
N PHE A 251 10.49 5.72 14.68
CA PHE A 251 11.15 4.59 14.01
C PHE A 251 11.76 5.07 12.71
N LEU A 252 13.06 4.94 12.61
CA LEU A 252 13.79 5.13 11.37
C LEU A 252 13.88 3.80 10.65
N ILE A 253 13.47 3.79 9.39
CA ILE A 253 13.51 2.63 8.52
C ILE A 253 14.34 3.02 7.31
N ALA A 254 15.44 2.32 7.08
CA ALA A 254 16.29 2.48 5.91
C ALA A 254 16.45 1.12 5.21
N THR A 255 16.56 1.11 3.90
CA THR A 255 16.94 -0.12 3.18
C THR A 255 18.44 -0.17 2.99
N ASP A 256 19.02 -1.37 3.05
CA ASP A 256 20.40 -1.62 2.62
C ASP A 256 20.50 -1.73 1.08
N SER A 257 21.70 -1.93 0.57
CA SER A 257 21.97 -2.11 -0.86
C SER A 257 21.26 -3.33 -1.48
N ASN A 258 20.89 -4.32 -0.65
CA ASN A 258 20.16 -5.51 -1.08
C ASN A 258 18.63 -5.34 -0.98
N GLY A 259 18.18 -4.16 -0.55
CA GLY A 259 16.77 -3.84 -0.32
C GLY A 259 16.21 -4.39 1.00
N ALA A 260 17.06 -4.95 1.89
CA ALA A 260 16.62 -5.38 3.21
C ALA A 260 16.43 -4.14 4.13
N PRO A 261 15.33 -4.08 4.88
CA PRO A 261 15.08 -2.95 5.79
C PRO A 261 15.90 -3.09 7.08
N ASP A 262 16.47 -1.98 7.52
CA ASP A 262 17.09 -1.80 8.83
C ASP A 262 16.24 -0.85 9.67
N PHE A 263 16.03 -1.19 10.95
CA PHE A 263 15.15 -0.48 11.87
C PHE A 263 15.92 0.06 13.06
N SER A 264 15.72 1.35 13.33
CA SER A 264 16.18 2.00 14.56
C SER A 264 15.01 2.66 15.28
N GLY A 265 14.97 2.57 16.60
CA GLY A 265 13.92 3.14 17.43
C GLY A 265 14.43 4.26 18.32
N PHE A 266 13.61 5.30 18.55
CA PHE A 266 13.94 6.48 19.34
C PHE A 266 12.76 6.90 20.22
N LEU A 267 13.07 7.50 21.37
CA LEU A 267 12.07 8.02 22.29
C LEU A 267 11.56 9.40 21.86
N ASP A 268 12.44 10.24 21.35
CA ASP A 268 12.10 11.60 20.94
C ASP A 268 12.41 11.90 19.48
N PHE A 269 11.78 12.96 18.97
CA PHE A 269 11.89 13.35 17.57
C PHE A 269 13.26 13.89 17.20
N GLU A 270 13.92 14.62 18.10
CA GLU A 270 15.20 15.28 17.80
C GLU A 270 16.30 14.23 17.55
N GLU A 271 16.36 13.20 18.39
CA GLU A 271 17.30 12.08 18.20
C GLU A 271 17.01 11.30 16.93
N ALA A 272 15.72 11.02 16.69
CA ALA A 272 15.27 10.33 15.49
C ALA A 272 15.61 11.12 14.20
N GLU A 273 15.41 12.43 14.23
CA GLU A 273 15.72 13.31 13.12
C GLU A 273 17.24 13.40 12.86
N LYS A 274 18.07 13.51 13.92
CA LYS A 274 19.54 13.46 13.79
C LYS A 274 19.99 12.15 13.11
N ALA A 275 19.42 11.02 13.54
CA ALA A 275 19.72 9.73 12.96
C ALA A 275 19.27 9.65 11.49
N TYR A 276 18.06 10.16 11.17
CA TYR A 276 17.55 10.24 9.80
C TYR A 276 18.51 10.99 8.89
N PHE A 277 18.96 12.21 9.30
CA PHE A 277 19.86 12.99 8.47
C PHE A 277 21.27 12.43 8.40
N LYS A 278 21.74 11.73 9.43
CA LYS A 278 23.00 10.98 9.37
C LYS A 278 22.93 9.86 8.29
N CYS A 279 21.87 9.05 8.29
CA CYS A 279 21.65 8.06 7.25
C CYS A 279 21.50 8.73 5.87
N PHE A 280 20.73 9.81 5.80
CA PHE A 280 20.46 10.55 4.58
C PHE A 280 21.72 11.14 3.93
N THR A 281 22.62 11.72 4.72
CA THR A 281 23.87 12.34 4.24
C THR A 281 24.87 11.31 3.75
N ASN A 282 24.91 10.14 4.41
CA ASN A 282 25.82 9.06 4.07
C ASN A 282 25.27 8.15 2.94
N ASN A 283 24.02 8.36 2.53
CA ASN A 283 23.32 7.53 1.58
C ASN A 283 23.60 7.93 0.13
N ARG A 284 24.72 7.48 -0.41
CA ARG A 284 25.05 7.66 -1.85
C ARG A 284 24.26 6.74 -2.77
N GLU A 285 23.72 5.63 -2.24
CA GLU A 285 23.02 4.59 -3.03
C GLU A 285 21.52 4.86 -3.23
N ASN A 286 21.03 6.06 -2.89
CA ASN A 286 19.62 6.45 -3.01
C ASN A 286 18.61 5.52 -2.30
N LEU A 287 19.03 4.92 -1.20
CA LEU A 287 18.19 4.02 -0.41
C LEU A 287 16.94 4.74 0.11
N ASN A 288 15.87 3.99 0.28
CA ASN A 288 14.64 4.57 0.82
C ASN A 288 14.78 4.73 2.35
N ILE A 289 14.68 5.97 2.82
CA ILE A 289 14.76 6.32 4.24
C ILE A 289 13.43 6.96 4.64
N VAL A 290 12.79 6.43 5.68
CA VAL A 290 11.50 6.93 6.19
C VAL A 290 11.59 7.05 7.70
N LEU A 291 11.19 8.19 8.24
CA LEU A 291 10.98 8.39 9.65
C LEU A 291 9.48 8.32 9.96
N THR A 292 9.12 7.46 10.90
CA THR A 292 7.72 7.18 11.25
C THR A 292 7.48 7.52 12.71
N HIS A 293 6.35 8.15 13.00
CA HIS A 293 5.88 8.41 14.35
C HIS A 293 4.64 7.58 14.66
N LEU A 294 4.68 6.82 15.75
CA LEU A 294 3.59 5.99 16.28
C LEU A 294 3.38 6.29 17.76
N ARG A 295 2.13 6.46 18.16
CA ARG A 295 1.81 6.62 19.58
C ARG A 295 1.94 5.31 20.37
N LYS A 296 1.59 4.19 19.75
CA LYS A 296 1.74 2.84 20.31
C LYS A 296 2.64 2.03 19.40
N THR A 297 3.60 1.37 20.01
CA THR A 297 4.52 0.48 19.33
C THR A 297 3.78 -0.76 18.85
N ASP A 298 3.47 -0.84 17.57
CA ASP A 298 2.75 -1.92 16.93
C ASP A 298 3.43 -2.28 15.60
N PHE A 299 3.81 -3.55 15.46
CA PHE A 299 4.45 -4.05 14.25
C PHE A 299 3.59 -3.83 13.01
N THR A 300 2.29 -4.04 13.12
CA THR A 300 1.37 -3.82 11.99
C THR A 300 1.42 -2.38 11.50
N LYS A 301 1.49 -1.41 12.41
CA LYS A 301 1.57 0.02 12.06
C LYS A 301 2.90 0.39 11.40
N ILE A 302 4.00 -0.19 11.85
CA ILE A 302 5.31 0.00 11.19
C ILE A 302 5.30 -0.64 9.80
N SER A 303 4.74 -1.82 9.67
CA SER A 303 4.60 -2.47 8.38
C SER A 303 3.80 -1.61 7.38
N ILE A 304 2.76 -0.92 7.86
CA ILE A 304 1.98 0.03 7.06
C ILE A 304 2.82 1.26 6.69
N ALA A 305 3.56 1.84 7.64
CA ALA A 305 4.39 3.02 7.42
C ALA A 305 5.49 2.77 6.37
N TYR A 306 6.01 1.55 6.35
CA TYR A 306 7.04 1.08 5.44
C TYR A 306 6.48 0.13 4.38
N SER A 307 5.41 0.56 3.78
CA SER A 307 4.53 -0.23 2.92
C SER A 307 5.17 -0.82 1.67
N ASN A 308 6.33 -0.35 1.23
CA ASN A 308 7.04 -0.93 0.08
C ASN A 308 7.47 -2.39 0.28
N TYR A 309 7.37 -2.92 1.52
CA TYR A 309 7.80 -4.29 1.85
C TYR A 309 6.80 -5.06 2.71
N PHE A 310 5.77 -4.39 3.25
CA PHE A 310 4.80 -5.00 4.17
C PHE A 310 3.39 -4.49 3.88
N LEU A 311 2.64 -5.19 3.08
CA LEU A 311 1.21 -4.97 3.02
C LEU A 311 0.51 -5.76 4.14
N THR A 312 -0.37 -5.10 4.84
CA THR A 312 -1.46 -5.80 5.50
C THR A 312 -2.41 -6.27 4.41
N PHE A 313 -2.07 -7.40 3.80
CA PHE A 313 -2.73 -7.93 2.60
C PHE A 313 -4.19 -8.31 2.80
N ASN A 314 -4.63 -8.45 4.04
CA ASN A 314 -5.91 -9.08 4.33
C ASN A 314 -7.06 -8.48 3.52
N ASN A 315 -7.18 -7.16 3.43
CA ASN A 315 -8.26 -6.53 2.70
C ASN A 315 -8.12 -6.68 1.17
N THR A 316 -6.89 -6.58 0.65
CA THR A 316 -6.63 -6.75 -0.79
C THR A 316 -6.88 -8.20 -1.23
N ILE A 317 -6.35 -9.17 -0.48
CA ILE A 317 -6.56 -10.59 -0.76
C ILE A 317 -8.03 -10.97 -0.61
N ASN A 318 -8.70 -10.49 0.44
CA ASN A 318 -10.14 -10.73 0.60
C ASN A 318 -10.94 -10.22 -0.61
N LYS A 319 -10.60 -9.04 -1.13
CA LYS A 319 -11.25 -8.51 -2.32
C LYS A 319 -10.98 -9.39 -3.55
N ILE A 320 -9.74 -9.82 -3.75
CA ILE A 320 -9.35 -10.73 -4.84
C ILE A 320 -10.08 -12.07 -4.73
N LEU A 321 -10.11 -12.67 -3.53
CA LEU A 321 -10.80 -13.95 -3.29
C LEU A 321 -12.31 -13.82 -3.54
N LYS A 322 -12.94 -12.71 -3.16
CA LYS A 322 -14.35 -12.46 -3.48
C LYS A 322 -14.59 -12.33 -4.99
N CYS A 323 -13.72 -11.65 -5.73
CA CYS A 323 -13.81 -11.55 -7.19
C CYS A 323 -13.65 -12.93 -7.85
N LEU A 324 -12.69 -13.73 -7.39
CA LEU A 324 -12.50 -15.11 -7.88
C LEU A 324 -13.68 -16.01 -7.54
N SER A 325 -14.23 -15.92 -6.33
CA SER A 325 -15.42 -16.67 -5.91
C SER A 325 -16.62 -16.34 -6.79
N GLU A 326 -16.88 -15.08 -7.10
CA GLU A 326 -17.94 -14.67 -8.03
C GLU A 326 -17.69 -15.21 -9.45
N ALA A 327 -16.43 -15.24 -9.91
CA ALA A 327 -16.08 -15.80 -11.21
C ALA A 327 -16.29 -17.32 -11.25
N VAL A 328 -15.96 -18.06 -10.18
CA VAL A 328 -16.24 -19.49 -10.02
C VAL A 328 -17.74 -19.74 -10.07
N VAL A 329 -18.52 -19.05 -9.23
CA VAL A 329 -19.98 -19.23 -9.17
C VAL A 329 -20.65 -18.85 -10.49
N GLY A 330 -20.21 -17.78 -11.13
CA GLY A 330 -20.76 -17.32 -12.40
C GLY A 330 -20.50 -18.30 -13.56
N SER A 331 -19.26 -18.83 -13.66
CA SER A 331 -18.90 -19.83 -14.66
C SER A 331 -19.67 -21.15 -14.44
N TYR A 332 -19.86 -21.54 -13.17
CA TYR A 332 -20.69 -22.68 -12.81
C TYR A 332 -22.15 -22.50 -13.28
N ARG A 333 -22.77 -21.34 -12.96
CA ARG A 333 -24.17 -21.06 -13.37
C ARG A 333 -24.35 -21.05 -14.89
N GLN A 334 -23.33 -20.62 -15.62
CA GLN A 334 -23.32 -20.58 -17.09
C GLN A 334 -22.88 -21.89 -17.72
N ASN A 335 -22.57 -22.91 -16.92
CA ASN A 335 -22.08 -24.22 -17.36
C ASN A 335 -20.82 -24.15 -18.24
N ARG A 336 -19.92 -23.17 -17.93
CA ARG A 336 -18.64 -22.93 -18.62
C ARG A 336 -17.52 -23.68 -17.93
N VAL A 337 -17.38 -24.97 -18.17
CA VAL A 337 -16.48 -25.90 -17.50
C VAL A 337 -15.00 -25.41 -17.48
N GLN A 338 -14.49 -24.99 -18.62
CA GLN A 338 -13.08 -24.57 -18.73
C GLN A 338 -12.80 -23.32 -17.86
N LEU A 339 -13.69 -22.33 -17.89
CA LEU A 339 -13.55 -21.12 -17.06
C LEU A 339 -13.73 -21.45 -15.58
N PHE A 340 -14.68 -22.33 -15.26
CA PHE A 340 -14.89 -22.80 -13.90
C PHE A 340 -13.59 -23.42 -13.33
N ASN A 341 -13.00 -24.39 -14.03
CA ASN A 341 -11.76 -25.04 -13.60
C ASN A 341 -10.61 -24.04 -13.44
N ARG A 342 -10.48 -23.09 -14.38
CA ARG A 342 -9.45 -22.04 -14.30
C ARG A 342 -9.61 -21.19 -13.05
N TYR A 343 -10.79 -20.66 -12.76
CA TYR A 343 -11.02 -19.80 -11.61
C TYR A 343 -10.96 -20.58 -10.29
N TYR A 344 -11.50 -21.78 -10.27
CA TYR A 344 -11.49 -22.64 -9.09
C TYR A 344 -10.07 -23.04 -8.70
N GLN A 345 -9.25 -23.50 -9.65
CA GLN A 345 -7.86 -23.85 -9.38
C GLN A 345 -7.07 -22.63 -8.85
N SER A 346 -7.20 -21.49 -9.50
CA SER A 346 -6.53 -20.26 -9.05
C SER A 346 -7.00 -19.81 -7.67
N PHE A 347 -8.28 -19.99 -7.35
CA PHE A 347 -8.80 -19.72 -6.00
C PHE A 347 -8.11 -20.62 -4.96
N LEU A 348 -7.97 -21.92 -5.23
CA LEU A 348 -7.29 -22.87 -4.35
C LEU A 348 -5.79 -22.54 -4.21
N ASP A 349 -5.12 -22.20 -5.28
CA ASP A 349 -3.69 -21.86 -5.27
C ASP A 349 -3.42 -20.64 -4.39
N ILE A 350 -4.26 -19.60 -4.49
CA ILE A 350 -4.18 -18.41 -3.65
C ILE A 350 -4.44 -18.74 -2.18
N LEU A 351 -5.41 -19.60 -1.90
CA LEU A 351 -5.70 -20.03 -0.53
C LEU A 351 -4.56 -20.83 0.08
N ASN A 352 -3.98 -21.76 -0.68
CA ASN A 352 -2.85 -22.56 -0.21
C ASN A 352 -1.65 -21.67 0.08
N PHE A 353 -1.31 -20.78 -0.83
CA PHE A 353 -0.25 -19.78 -0.63
C PHE A 353 -0.48 -18.95 0.64
N TRP A 354 -1.72 -18.52 0.87
CA TRP A 354 -2.07 -17.71 2.03
C TRP A 354 -2.04 -18.51 3.34
N ALA A 355 -2.46 -19.77 3.29
CA ALA A 355 -2.41 -20.68 4.44
C ALA A 355 -0.97 -20.97 4.87
N GLU A 356 -0.07 -21.23 3.93
CA GLU A 356 1.36 -21.45 4.21
C GLU A 356 1.98 -20.20 4.85
N LYS A 357 1.72 -19.02 4.31
CA LYS A 357 2.21 -17.78 4.87
C LYS A 357 1.69 -17.55 6.29
N HIS A 358 0.39 -17.81 6.53
CA HIS A 358 -0.21 -17.68 7.84
C HIS A 358 0.40 -18.65 8.87
N LEU A 359 0.72 -19.87 8.47
CA LEU A 359 1.43 -20.84 9.33
C LEU A 359 2.81 -20.33 9.72
N MET A 360 3.59 -19.79 8.77
CA MET A 360 4.90 -19.18 9.04
C MET A 360 4.78 -18.00 10.02
N GLU A 361 3.76 -17.18 9.87
CA GLU A 361 3.46 -16.08 10.80
C GLU A 361 3.12 -16.61 12.19
N MET A 362 2.30 -17.64 12.31
CA MET A 362 1.95 -18.26 13.59
C MET A 362 3.16 -18.84 14.32
N GLU A 363 4.03 -19.53 13.64
CA GLU A 363 5.27 -20.08 14.23
C GLU A 363 6.17 -18.97 14.79
N SER A 364 6.26 -17.84 14.09
CA SER A 364 7.05 -16.70 14.54
C SER A 364 6.48 -15.97 15.77
N PHE A 365 5.21 -16.22 16.11
CA PHE A 365 4.47 -15.53 17.19
C PHE A 365 4.27 -16.37 18.46
N GLN A 366 4.71 -17.62 18.51
CA GLN A 366 4.38 -18.56 19.60
C GLN A 366 4.65 -18.03 21.02
N ASN A 367 5.52 -17.04 21.18
CA ASN A 367 5.90 -16.48 22.49
C ASN A 367 5.41 -15.03 22.72
N ASP A 368 4.51 -14.48 21.90
CA ASP A 368 4.08 -13.07 22.01
C ASP A 368 2.68 -12.92 22.62
N LYS A 369 2.62 -12.31 23.81
CA LYS A 369 1.37 -12.05 24.55
C LYS A 369 0.38 -11.14 23.81
N TYR A 370 0.88 -10.27 22.91
CA TYR A 370 0.08 -9.36 22.08
C TYR A 370 -0.45 -10.03 20.81
N ALA A 371 0.09 -11.17 20.44
CA ALA A 371 -0.34 -11.95 19.31
C ALA A 371 -1.76 -12.56 19.50
N LYS A 372 -2.24 -12.72 20.73
CA LYS A 372 -3.56 -13.33 20.99
C LYS A 372 -4.73 -12.65 20.25
N ASN A 373 -4.78 -11.33 20.22
CA ASN A 373 -5.85 -10.60 19.49
C ASN A 373 -5.66 -10.69 17.97
N TYR A 374 -4.44 -10.62 17.50
CA TYR A 374 -4.12 -10.82 16.08
C TYR A 374 -4.54 -12.22 15.65
N PHE A 375 -4.20 -13.26 16.40
CA PHE A 375 -4.57 -14.65 16.10
C PHE A 375 -6.07 -14.89 16.16
N ARG A 376 -6.81 -14.25 17.08
CA ARG A 376 -8.26 -14.35 17.11
C ARG A 376 -8.88 -13.82 15.82
N THR A 377 -8.51 -12.63 15.40
CA THR A 377 -9.01 -12.03 14.15
C THR A 377 -8.62 -12.86 12.93
N GLN A 378 -7.40 -13.42 12.91
CA GLN A 378 -6.94 -14.29 11.83
C GLN A 378 -7.65 -15.65 11.87
N SER A 379 -8.00 -16.17 13.03
CA SER A 379 -8.77 -17.42 13.17
C SER A 379 -10.20 -17.27 12.65
N GLU A 380 -10.86 -16.16 12.94
CA GLU A 380 -12.19 -15.85 12.42
C GLU A 380 -12.15 -15.74 10.88
N TRP A 381 -11.17 -15.06 10.36
CA TRP A 381 -10.95 -14.96 8.90
C TRP A 381 -10.65 -16.32 8.26
N ARG A 382 -9.77 -17.13 8.88
CA ARG A 382 -9.46 -18.50 8.44
C ARG A 382 -10.71 -19.37 8.39
N ASN A 383 -11.55 -19.32 9.41
CA ASN A 383 -12.78 -20.10 9.45
C ASN A 383 -13.74 -19.67 8.33
N SER A 384 -13.90 -18.38 8.08
CA SER A 384 -14.67 -17.85 6.94
C SER A 384 -14.17 -18.39 5.59
N ILE A 385 -12.84 -18.50 5.41
CA ILE A 385 -12.25 -19.09 4.20
C ILE A 385 -12.52 -20.59 4.10
N ILE A 386 -12.35 -21.34 5.19
CA ILE A 386 -12.61 -22.78 5.23
C ILE A 386 -14.07 -23.07 4.86
N ASP A 387 -15.00 -22.28 5.36
CA ASP A 387 -16.42 -22.39 5.00
C ASP A 387 -16.65 -22.08 3.52
N GLY A 388 -15.96 -21.05 3.00
CA GLY A 388 -15.98 -20.71 1.58
C GLY A 388 -15.43 -21.83 0.70
N ILE A 389 -14.32 -22.49 1.10
CA ILE A 389 -13.77 -23.67 0.43
C ILE A 389 -14.79 -24.81 0.43
N GLY A 390 -15.46 -25.07 1.56
CA GLY A 390 -16.51 -26.09 1.65
C GLY A 390 -17.62 -25.85 0.65
N ALA A 391 -18.10 -24.61 0.51
CA ALA A 391 -19.10 -24.24 -0.47
C ALA A 391 -18.62 -24.44 -1.92
N LEU A 392 -17.39 -24.03 -2.24
CA LEU A 392 -16.80 -24.19 -3.56
C LEU A 392 -16.51 -25.65 -3.92
N ASN A 393 -16.12 -26.48 -2.95
CA ASN A 393 -15.98 -27.92 -3.16
C ASN A 393 -17.30 -28.60 -3.52
N VAL A 394 -18.41 -28.16 -2.91
CA VAL A 394 -19.75 -28.66 -3.28
C VAL A 394 -20.07 -28.31 -4.73
N ILE A 395 -19.74 -27.10 -5.17
CA ILE A 395 -19.93 -26.66 -6.56
C ILE A 395 -19.02 -27.44 -7.51
N TYR A 396 -17.77 -27.68 -7.13
CA TYR A 396 -16.81 -28.47 -7.89
C TYR A 396 -17.30 -29.91 -8.11
N ASN A 397 -17.72 -30.58 -7.05
CA ASN A 397 -18.24 -31.96 -7.14
C ASN A 397 -19.49 -32.04 -8.02
N ASP A 398 -20.34 -30.99 -8.02
CA ASP A 398 -21.49 -30.95 -8.96
C ASP A 398 -21.04 -30.81 -10.42
N MET A 399 -20.03 -29.99 -10.66
CA MET A 399 -19.50 -29.82 -12.01
C MET A 399 -18.87 -31.12 -12.51
N ASP A 400 -18.11 -31.79 -11.65
CA ASP A 400 -17.49 -33.08 -11.95
C ASP A 400 -18.56 -34.16 -12.20
N ASP A 401 -19.60 -34.23 -11.36
CA ASP A 401 -20.74 -35.11 -11.53
C ASP A 401 -21.47 -34.85 -12.87
N ARG A 402 -21.59 -33.57 -13.30
CA ARG A 402 -22.21 -33.23 -14.60
C ARG A 402 -21.38 -33.65 -15.79
N LEU A 403 -20.06 -33.62 -15.68
CA LEU A 403 -19.14 -34.04 -16.74
C LEU A 403 -19.07 -35.56 -16.89
N SER A 404 -19.21 -36.28 -15.76
CA SER A 404 -19.17 -37.75 -15.72
C SER A 404 -20.54 -38.42 -15.92
N PHE A 405 -21.57 -37.62 -16.21
CA PHE A 405 -22.95 -38.06 -16.24
C PHE A 405 -23.25 -39.04 -17.39
N GLY A 406 -23.53 -40.30 -17.02
CA GLY A 406 -24.13 -41.30 -17.89
C GLY A 406 -25.53 -41.70 -17.41
N LEU A 407 -26.33 -42.31 -18.28
CA LEU A 407 -27.73 -42.70 -18.04
C LEU A 407 -28.00 -43.47 -16.73
N PHE A 408 -26.99 -44.07 -16.10
CA PHE A 408 -27.08 -44.87 -14.86
C PHE A 408 -26.94 -44.08 -13.57
N HIS A 409 -26.74 -42.75 -13.58
CA HIS A 409 -26.45 -41.95 -12.41
C HIS A 409 -27.55 -40.93 -12.02
N ILE A 410 -28.76 -41.03 -12.57
CA ILE A 410 -29.85 -40.06 -12.37
C ILE A 410 -30.24 -39.93 -10.88
N VAL A 411 -30.41 -41.04 -10.17
CA VAL A 411 -30.89 -41.05 -8.77
C VAL A 411 -29.82 -40.52 -7.78
N PRO A 412 -28.55 -40.98 -7.84
CA PRO A 412 -27.48 -40.45 -7.02
C PRO A 412 -27.24 -38.97 -7.25
N TYR A 413 -27.31 -38.52 -8.50
CA TYR A 413 -27.17 -37.10 -8.87
C TYR A 413 -28.24 -36.23 -8.23
N TYR A 414 -29.53 -36.64 -8.29
CA TYR A 414 -30.62 -35.87 -7.68
C TYR A 414 -30.51 -35.76 -6.16
N TYR A 415 -30.05 -36.81 -5.49
CA TYR A 415 -29.83 -36.82 -4.05
C TYR A 415 -28.65 -35.93 -3.62
N LYS A 416 -27.54 -35.97 -4.35
CA LYS A 416 -26.39 -35.09 -4.17
C LYS A 416 -26.78 -33.62 -4.38
N GLN A 417 -27.57 -33.31 -5.42
CA GLN A 417 -28.10 -31.98 -5.69
C GLN A 417 -28.95 -31.43 -4.55
N LYS A 418 -29.83 -32.26 -3.96
CA LYS A 418 -30.67 -31.87 -2.85
C LYS A 418 -29.84 -31.50 -1.60
N LYS A 419 -28.84 -32.32 -1.26
CA LYS A 419 -27.90 -32.05 -0.17
C LYS A 419 -27.10 -30.74 -0.38
N ARG A 420 -26.62 -30.56 -1.57
CA ARG A 420 -25.86 -29.38 -1.97
C ARG A 420 -26.69 -28.10 -1.93
N ASN A 421 -27.90 -28.12 -2.44
CA ASN A 421 -28.81 -26.98 -2.38
C ASN A 421 -29.17 -26.62 -0.94
N ALA A 422 -29.31 -27.61 -0.05
CA ALA A 422 -29.51 -27.38 1.40
C ALA A 422 -28.25 -26.74 2.04
N PHE A 423 -27.06 -27.21 1.69
CA PHE A 423 -25.79 -26.64 2.15
C PHE A 423 -25.61 -25.19 1.67
N MET A 424 -25.85 -24.93 0.37
CA MET A 424 -25.73 -23.58 -0.20
C MET A 424 -26.74 -22.59 0.38
N ARG A 425 -27.97 -23.03 0.71
CA ARG A 425 -28.94 -22.20 1.42
C ARG A 425 -28.46 -21.84 2.82
N LYS A 426 -27.92 -22.80 3.56
CA LYS A 426 -27.37 -22.59 4.90
C LYS A 426 -26.17 -21.62 4.83
N TRP A 427 -25.27 -21.83 3.89
CA TRP A 427 -24.11 -20.95 3.72
C TRP A 427 -24.49 -19.51 3.40
N LYS A 428 -25.50 -19.28 2.55
CA LYS A 428 -26.03 -17.93 2.25
C LYS A 428 -26.64 -17.25 3.48
N LEU A 429 -27.37 -18.00 4.30
CA LEU A 429 -27.96 -17.50 5.53
C LEU A 429 -26.90 -17.12 6.56
N ASP A 430 -25.84 -17.94 6.69
CA ASP A 430 -24.77 -17.72 7.65
C ASP A 430 -23.83 -16.55 7.25
N HIS A 431 -23.78 -16.17 5.97
CA HIS A 431 -22.88 -15.13 5.42
C HIS A 431 -23.60 -13.87 4.91
N GLY A 432 -24.89 -13.70 5.20
CA GLY A 432 -25.66 -12.47 4.98
C GLY A 432 -25.84 -12.06 3.52
N GLU A 433 -25.79 -12.99 2.56
CA GLU A 433 -26.23 -12.75 1.19
C GLU A 433 -27.75 -12.96 1.07
N PRO A 434 -28.49 -11.99 0.44
CA PRO A 434 -29.94 -12.08 0.27
C PRO A 434 -30.38 -13.21 -0.67
#